data_3de66fb276a551b5360cab500defc0bb
#
_entry.id   3de66fb276a551b5360cab500defc0bb
#
_cell.length_a   1.000
_cell.length_b   1.000
_cell.length_c   1.000
_cell.angle_alpha   90.00
_cell.angle_beta   90.00
_cell.angle_gamma   90.00
#
_symmetry.space_group_name_H-M   'P 1'
#
loop_
_entity.id
_entity.type
_entity.pdbx_description
1 polymer ?
#
loop_
_entity_poly.entity_id
_entity_poly.type
_entity_poly.pdbx_seq_one_letter_code
_entity_poly.pdbx_strand_id
1 'polypeptide(L)'
;MRGYREVSPIRLGLALALATGLALTPVAEAAHGGAPSVAFTEPDYLKWLIDSRQPVVVIDLRPAAEYATGHPPGARSVPMAELDRRFREIPTTPMVVLYCRCSLEEAATAYAFLETRGYLNHVVLQEGHEGWARRRFPLVK
;
A
#
# COMPACT_ATOMS: atom_id res chain seq x y z
N MET A 1 8.20 -14.66 -89.35
CA MET A 1 9.34 -15.61 -89.27
C MET A 1 9.89 -15.56 -87.91
N ARG A 2 10.12 -16.73 -87.24
CA ARG A 2 10.79 -16.97 -85.97
C ARG A 2 9.98 -16.52 -84.74
N GLY A 3 9.62 -17.32 -83.82
CA GLY A 3 9.97 -18.71 -83.48
C GLY A 3 9.72 -18.75 -81.97
N TYR A 4 8.54 -19.25 -81.56
CA TYR A 4 8.21 -19.46 -80.17
C TYR A 4 8.99 -20.68 -79.69
N ARG A 5 9.81 -20.47 -78.65
CA ARG A 5 10.37 -21.56 -77.86
C ARG A 5 9.43 -21.89 -76.74
N GLU A 6 8.92 -23.07 -76.73
CA GLU A 6 8.24 -23.65 -75.59
C GLU A 6 9.21 -23.78 -74.41
N VAL A 7 8.76 -23.34 -73.30
CA VAL A 7 9.45 -23.55 -72.04
C VAL A 7 8.62 -24.56 -71.23
N SER A 8 9.24 -25.69 -70.99
CA SER A 8 8.66 -26.80 -70.24
C SER A 8 8.17 -26.44 -68.88
N PRO A 9 7.09 -27.05 -68.37
CA PRO A 9 6.59 -26.79 -67.02
C PRO A 9 7.53 -27.39 -65.96
N ILE A 10 8.05 -26.54 -65.12
CA ILE A 10 8.79 -26.95 -63.91
C ILE A 10 7.80 -27.59 -62.97
N ARG A 11 8.01 -28.83 -62.63
CA ARG A 11 7.27 -29.61 -61.66
C ARG A 11 7.47 -28.92 -60.28
N LEU A 12 6.40 -28.34 -59.76
CA LEU A 12 6.36 -27.79 -58.42
C LEU A 12 6.31 -28.94 -57.41
N GLY A 13 7.44 -29.22 -56.78
CA GLY A 13 7.52 -30.18 -55.70
C GLY A 13 6.72 -29.68 -54.51
N LEU A 14 5.78 -30.48 -54.05
CA LEU A 14 4.97 -30.26 -52.87
C LEU A 14 5.88 -30.41 -51.63
N ALA A 15 6.40 -29.31 -51.11
CA ALA A 15 7.10 -29.30 -49.85
C ALA A 15 6.06 -29.32 -48.72
N LEU A 16 5.94 -30.48 -48.07
CA LEU A 16 5.14 -30.66 -46.87
C LEU A 16 5.82 -29.93 -45.74
N ALA A 17 5.40 -28.70 -45.46
CA ALA A 17 5.86 -27.95 -44.28
C ALA A 17 5.18 -28.54 -43.04
N LEU A 18 5.94 -29.31 -42.26
CA LEU A 18 5.57 -29.68 -40.91
C LEU A 18 5.58 -28.40 -40.04
N ALA A 19 4.40 -27.83 -39.87
CA ALA A 19 4.20 -26.76 -38.89
C ALA A 19 4.31 -27.35 -37.47
N THR A 20 5.48 -27.34 -36.91
CA THR A 20 5.65 -27.55 -35.47
C THR A 20 5.01 -26.36 -34.76
N GLY A 21 3.76 -26.53 -34.37
CA GLY A 21 3.04 -25.60 -33.53
C GLY A 21 3.75 -25.48 -32.18
N LEU A 22 4.54 -24.44 -32.01
CA LEU A 22 5.03 -24.02 -30.72
C LEU A 22 3.82 -23.49 -29.93
N ALA A 23 3.23 -24.32 -29.10
CA ALA A 23 2.18 -23.91 -28.20
C ALA A 23 2.78 -22.90 -27.23
N LEU A 24 2.47 -21.61 -27.42
CA LEU A 24 2.68 -20.60 -26.40
C LEU A 24 1.74 -20.94 -25.22
N THR A 25 2.27 -21.62 -24.22
CA THR A 25 1.59 -21.74 -22.95
C THR A 25 1.47 -20.33 -22.37
N PRO A 26 0.26 -19.87 -22.04
CA PRO A 26 0.14 -18.61 -21.29
C PRO A 26 0.89 -18.80 -19.98
N VAL A 27 1.93 -18.03 -19.77
CA VAL A 27 2.53 -17.87 -18.44
C VAL A 27 1.41 -17.28 -17.59
N ALA A 28 0.84 -18.13 -16.74
CA ALA A 28 -0.07 -17.64 -15.70
C ALA A 28 0.74 -16.66 -14.86
N GLU A 29 0.48 -15.38 -15.06
CA GLU A 29 0.95 -14.31 -14.21
C GLU A 29 0.38 -14.61 -12.84
N ALA A 30 1.23 -15.19 -11.99
CA ALA A 30 0.88 -15.45 -10.60
C ALA A 30 0.53 -14.08 -10.02
N ALA A 31 -0.77 -13.84 -9.82
CA ALA A 31 -1.24 -12.72 -9.03
C ALA A 31 -0.54 -12.85 -7.67
N HIS A 32 0.45 -12.02 -7.45
CA HIS A 32 1.10 -11.88 -6.16
C HIS A 32 0.08 -11.23 -5.24
N GLY A 33 -0.86 -12.03 -4.75
CA GLY A 33 -1.69 -11.71 -3.59
C GLY A 33 -0.80 -11.70 -2.35
N GLY A 34 0.22 -10.86 -2.35
CA GLY A 34 0.95 -10.55 -1.14
C GLY A 34 -0.02 -9.93 -0.16
N ALA A 35 -0.01 -10.40 1.10
CA ALA A 35 -0.68 -9.68 2.17
C ALA A 35 -0.27 -8.20 2.10
N PRO A 36 -1.18 -7.25 2.34
CA PRO A 36 -0.85 -5.83 2.25
C PRO A 36 0.36 -5.54 3.13
N SER A 37 1.43 -5.06 2.50
CA SER A 37 2.64 -4.71 3.22
C SER A 37 2.38 -3.42 3.98
N VAL A 38 2.15 -3.53 5.29
CA VAL A 38 1.95 -2.36 6.14
C VAL A 38 3.26 -1.58 6.24
N ALA A 39 3.22 -0.31 5.89
CA ALA A 39 4.34 0.58 6.09
C ALA A 39 4.37 1.09 7.54
N PHE A 40 5.55 1.10 8.14
CA PHE A 40 5.77 1.53 9.52
C PHE A 40 6.69 2.73 9.62
N THR A 41 6.53 3.49 10.69
CA THR A 41 7.47 4.54 11.11
C THR A 41 7.87 4.34 12.57
N GLU A 42 9.10 4.72 12.89
CA GLU A 42 9.63 4.63 14.25
C GLU A 42 9.13 5.79 15.14
N PRO A 43 8.92 5.57 16.46
CA PRO A 43 8.54 6.63 17.37
C PRO A 43 9.53 7.80 17.41
N ASP A 44 10.83 7.51 17.30
CA ASP A 44 11.87 8.55 17.29
C ASP A 44 11.81 9.42 16.04
N TYR A 45 11.48 8.83 14.89
CA TYR A 45 11.29 9.60 13.66
C TYR A 45 10.03 10.48 13.72
N LEU A 46 8.93 9.93 14.22
CA LEU A 46 7.72 10.74 14.45
C LEU A 46 7.99 11.89 15.43
N LYS A 47 8.72 11.63 16.51
CA LYS A 47 9.12 12.65 17.48
C LYS A 47 9.91 13.76 16.79
N TRP A 48 10.88 13.41 15.95
CA TRP A 48 11.65 14.38 15.18
C TRP A 48 10.76 15.20 14.24
N LEU A 49 9.82 14.58 13.55
CA LEU A 49 8.88 15.30 12.67
C LEU A 49 8.08 16.35 13.43
N ILE A 50 7.56 15.99 14.63
CA ILE A 50 6.78 16.90 15.47
C ILE A 50 7.66 18.06 15.96
N ASP A 51 8.83 17.76 16.52
CA ASP A 51 9.74 18.75 17.08
C ASP A 51 10.26 19.72 16.02
N SER A 52 10.56 19.21 14.85
CA SER A 52 11.04 19.98 13.70
C SER A 52 9.92 20.67 12.91
N ARG A 53 8.67 20.56 13.38
CA ARG A 53 7.48 21.11 12.73
C ARG A 53 7.34 20.70 11.27
N GLN A 54 7.77 19.49 10.96
CA GLN A 54 7.57 18.93 9.63
C GLN A 54 6.09 18.61 9.40
N PRO A 55 5.60 18.71 8.16
CA PRO A 55 4.21 18.45 7.87
C PRO A 55 3.90 16.96 8.05
N VAL A 56 3.21 16.63 9.14
CA VAL A 56 2.74 15.28 9.50
C VAL A 56 1.38 15.39 10.18
N VAL A 57 0.52 14.42 9.95
CA VAL A 57 -0.76 14.28 10.66
C VAL A 57 -0.71 12.98 11.46
N VAL A 58 -0.96 13.08 12.75
CA VAL A 58 -1.01 11.91 13.64
C VAL A 58 -2.47 11.60 13.96
N ILE A 59 -2.88 10.36 13.74
CA ILE A 59 -4.24 9.89 14.02
C ILE A 59 -4.21 8.85 15.11
N ASP A 60 -4.89 9.16 16.20
CA ASP A 60 -5.08 8.25 17.32
C ASP A 60 -6.32 7.39 17.09
N LEU A 61 -6.11 6.10 16.88
CA LEU A 61 -7.17 5.13 16.67
C LEU A 61 -7.70 4.49 17.96
N ARG A 62 -7.17 4.90 19.12
CA ARG A 62 -7.65 4.42 20.42
C ARG A 62 -9.04 4.98 20.73
N PRO A 63 -9.78 4.37 21.65
CA PRO A 63 -11.02 4.96 22.15
C PRO A 63 -10.83 6.42 22.62
N ALA A 64 -11.83 7.26 22.40
CA ALA A 64 -11.76 8.69 22.76
C ALA A 64 -11.43 8.93 24.23
N ALA A 65 -11.86 8.05 25.13
CA ALA A 65 -11.50 8.12 26.54
C ALA A 65 -10.00 7.93 26.79
N GLU A 66 -9.34 7.06 26.01
CA GLU A 66 -7.89 6.88 26.10
C GLU A 66 -7.12 8.06 25.51
N TYR A 67 -7.60 8.58 24.37
CA TYR A 67 -7.04 9.81 23.80
C TYR A 67 -7.02 10.95 24.83
N ALA A 68 -8.11 11.14 25.57
CA ALA A 68 -8.24 12.17 26.59
C ALA A 68 -7.28 12.00 27.78
N THR A 69 -6.74 10.79 28.02
CA THR A 69 -5.74 10.56 29.06
C THR A 69 -4.35 11.06 28.70
N GLY A 70 -4.07 11.18 27.40
CA GLY A 70 -2.80 11.69 26.88
C GLY A 70 -2.50 11.13 25.48
N HIS A 71 -2.04 12.01 24.61
CA HIS A 71 -1.70 11.70 23.20
C HIS A 71 -0.49 12.53 22.75
N PRO A 72 0.21 12.12 21.67
CA PRO A 72 1.29 12.91 21.09
C PRO A 72 0.82 14.32 20.69
N PRO A 73 1.66 15.35 20.82
CA PRO A 73 1.28 16.71 20.42
C PRO A 73 0.76 16.77 18.98
N GLY A 74 -0.39 17.40 18.80
CA GLY A 74 -1.03 17.56 17.49
C GLY A 74 -1.78 16.34 16.94
N ALA A 75 -1.83 15.23 17.68
CA ALA A 75 -2.63 14.08 17.29
C ALA A 75 -4.14 14.41 17.29
N ARG A 76 -4.87 13.75 16.40
CA ARG A 76 -6.34 13.85 16.28
C ARG A 76 -6.98 12.51 16.59
N SER A 77 -8.08 12.52 17.32
CA SER A 77 -8.82 11.30 17.67
C SER A 77 -9.78 10.90 16.56
N VAL A 78 -9.52 9.74 15.97
CA VAL A 78 -10.45 9.02 15.08
C VAL A 78 -10.46 7.56 15.53
N PRO A 79 -11.28 7.20 16.53
CA PRO A 79 -11.30 5.86 17.07
C PRO A 79 -11.51 4.78 16.01
N MET A 80 -10.83 3.63 16.14
CA MET A 80 -10.93 2.50 15.21
C MET A 80 -12.40 2.11 14.95
N ALA A 81 -13.22 2.09 15.99
CA ALA A 81 -14.65 1.76 15.89
C ALA A 81 -15.47 2.80 15.10
N GLU A 82 -14.91 3.96 14.80
CA GLU A 82 -15.56 5.04 14.07
C GLU A 82 -14.89 5.32 12.72
N LEU A 83 -13.81 4.61 12.42
CA LEU A 83 -12.96 4.86 11.24
C LEU A 83 -13.76 4.79 9.94
N ASP A 84 -14.70 3.86 9.82
CA ASP A 84 -15.55 3.66 8.64
C ASP A 84 -16.43 4.89 8.31
N ARG A 85 -16.84 5.63 9.35
CA ARG A 85 -17.68 6.82 9.23
C ARG A 85 -16.89 8.11 9.17
N ARG A 86 -15.71 8.13 9.81
CA ARG A 86 -14.91 9.34 10.03
C ARG A 86 -13.63 9.42 9.20
N PHE A 87 -13.31 8.43 8.37
CA PHE A 87 -12.07 8.44 7.60
C PHE A 87 -11.90 9.70 6.74
N ARG A 88 -12.97 10.35 6.30
CA ARG A 88 -12.91 11.60 5.54
C ARG A 88 -12.38 12.79 6.33
N GLU A 89 -12.33 12.71 7.65
CA GLU A 89 -11.70 13.72 8.50
C GLU A 89 -10.16 13.63 8.46
N ILE A 90 -9.63 12.49 8.00
CA ILE A 90 -8.22 12.26 7.84
C ILE A 90 -7.79 12.84 6.50
N PRO A 91 -6.82 13.76 6.45
CA PRO A 91 -6.36 14.30 5.18
C PRO A 91 -5.54 13.25 4.41
N THR A 92 -5.49 13.35 3.10
CA THR A 92 -4.68 12.47 2.24
C THR A 92 -3.23 12.93 2.14
N THR A 93 -2.94 14.15 2.53
CA THR A 93 -1.62 14.78 2.59
C THR A 93 -1.56 15.76 3.78
N PRO A 94 -0.40 15.98 4.38
CA PRO A 94 0.89 15.30 4.22
C PRO A 94 0.90 13.84 4.69
N MET A 95 2.07 13.29 5.04
CA MET A 95 2.16 11.95 5.60
C MET A 95 1.25 11.80 6.83
N VAL A 96 0.48 10.72 6.86
CA VAL A 96 -0.42 10.37 7.96
C VAL A 96 0.18 9.23 8.76
N VAL A 97 0.32 9.42 10.07
CA VAL A 97 0.78 8.38 11.00
C VAL A 97 -0.40 7.90 11.82
N LEU A 98 -0.78 6.65 11.62
CA LEU A 98 -1.79 5.97 12.42
C LEU A 98 -1.14 5.39 13.68
N TYR A 99 -1.74 5.57 14.83
CA TYR A 99 -1.24 4.92 16.03
C TYR A 99 -2.39 4.44 16.94
N CYS A 100 -2.15 3.34 17.63
CA CYS A 100 -3.13 2.72 18.51
C CYS A 100 -2.45 2.04 19.70
N ARG A 101 -3.27 1.43 20.54
CA ARG A 101 -2.89 0.37 21.48
C ARG A 101 -3.59 -0.89 21.01
N CYS A 102 -3.20 -1.41 19.87
CA CYS A 102 -3.87 -2.51 19.21
C CYS A 102 -2.85 -3.55 18.71
N SER A 103 -3.35 -4.71 18.33
CA SER A 103 -2.53 -5.72 17.69
C SER A 103 -2.03 -5.26 16.32
N LEU A 104 -0.99 -5.92 15.82
CA LEU A 104 -0.50 -5.68 14.45
C LEU A 104 -1.59 -5.94 13.41
N GLU A 105 -2.44 -6.92 13.63
CA GLU A 105 -3.55 -7.28 12.76
C GLU A 105 -4.60 -6.16 12.69
N GLU A 106 -4.97 -5.59 13.83
CA GLU A 106 -5.90 -4.45 13.89
C GLU A 106 -5.31 -3.22 13.21
N ALA A 107 -4.04 -2.94 13.44
CA ALA A 107 -3.33 -1.84 12.78
C ALA A 107 -3.27 -2.06 11.25
N ALA A 108 -2.99 -3.29 10.80
CA ALA A 108 -2.99 -3.66 9.38
C ALA A 108 -4.39 -3.51 8.75
N THR A 109 -5.44 -3.83 9.50
CA THR A 109 -6.83 -3.66 9.06
C THR A 109 -7.15 -2.18 8.82
N ALA A 110 -6.78 -1.29 9.74
CA ALA A 110 -6.97 0.15 9.57
C ALA A 110 -6.15 0.70 8.39
N TYR A 111 -4.92 0.21 8.25
CA TYR A 111 -4.03 0.57 7.14
C TYR A 111 -4.67 0.20 5.79
N ALA A 112 -5.05 -1.06 5.61
CA ALA A 112 -5.68 -1.54 4.38
C ALA A 112 -7.02 -0.85 4.10
N PHE A 113 -7.80 -0.57 5.14
CA PHE A 113 -9.05 0.17 5.01
C PHE A 113 -8.83 1.55 4.37
N LEU A 114 -7.82 2.29 4.80
CA LEU A 114 -7.50 3.60 4.22
C LEU A 114 -6.91 3.46 2.81
N GLU A 115 -6.04 2.47 2.58
CA GLU A 115 -5.45 2.21 1.27
C GLU A 115 -6.53 1.99 0.20
N THR A 116 -7.55 1.16 0.49
CA THR A 116 -8.68 0.92 -0.43
C THR A 116 -9.52 2.17 -0.73
N ARG A 117 -9.33 3.25 0.03
CA ARG A 117 -10.01 4.55 -0.13
C ARG A 117 -9.12 5.63 -0.74
N GLY A 118 -7.96 5.22 -1.28
CA GLY A 118 -7.04 6.12 -2.00
C GLY A 118 -6.06 6.87 -1.11
N TYR A 119 -5.91 6.48 0.15
CA TYR A 119 -4.84 7.00 1.00
C TYR A 119 -3.53 6.30 0.63
N LEU A 120 -2.59 7.03 0.05
CA LEU A 120 -1.32 6.49 -0.43
C LEU A 120 -0.11 6.92 0.41
N ASN A 121 -0.33 7.83 1.36
CA ASN A 121 0.75 8.44 2.16
C ASN A 121 0.46 8.28 3.66
N HIS A 122 0.20 7.04 4.09
CA HIS A 122 -0.04 6.71 5.48
C HIS A 122 0.87 5.57 5.94
N VAL A 123 1.21 5.59 7.20
CA VAL A 123 2.08 4.61 7.87
C VAL A 123 1.52 4.31 9.26
N VAL A 124 1.93 3.20 9.83
CA VAL A 124 1.59 2.83 11.23
C VAL A 124 2.78 3.13 12.13
N LEU A 125 2.52 3.71 13.29
CA LEU A 125 3.54 3.94 14.31
C LEU A 125 3.95 2.59 14.93
N GLN A 126 5.20 2.23 14.78
CA GLN A 126 5.75 1.03 15.38
C GLN A 126 5.63 1.12 16.92
N GLU A 127 5.32 0.00 17.57
CA GLU A 127 5.07 -0.06 19.00
C GLU A 127 3.91 0.82 19.52
N GLY A 128 3.23 1.55 18.64
CA GLY A 128 2.03 2.35 18.95
C GLY A 128 2.18 3.31 20.15
N HIS A 129 1.10 3.46 20.91
CA HIS A 129 1.09 4.33 22.10
C HIS A 129 2.12 3.90 23.15
N GLU A 130 2.31 2.61 23.35
CA GLU A 130 3.23 2.11 24.37
C GLU A 130 4.69 2.41 24.04
N GLY A 131 5.06 2.33 22.76
CA GLY A 131 6.39 2.70 22.31
C GLY A 131 6.70 4.18 22.54
N TRP A 132 5.71 5.04 22.31
CA TRP A 132 5.81 6.47 22.58
C TRP A 132 5.95 6.76 24.09
N ALA A 133 5.07 6.19 24.91
CA ALA A 133 5.07 6.39 26.35
C ALA A 133 6.33 5.83 27.03
N ARG A 134 6.81 4.65 26.59
CA ARG A 134 8.02 4.01 27.13
C ARG A 134 9.28 4.85 26.90
N ARG A 135 9.33 5.61 25.82
CA ARG A 135 10.40 6.58 25.54
C ARG A 135 10.25 7.88 26.30
N ARG A 136 9.20 8.02 27.12
CA ARG A 136 8.86 9.25 27.85
C ARG A 136 8.75 10.49 26.93
N PHE A 137 8.28 10.28 25.72
CA PHE A 137 8.01 11.39 24.81
C PHE A 137 6.79 12.19 25.26
N PRO A 138 6.70 13.49 24.91
CA PRO A 138 5.63 14.36 25.39
C PRO A 138 4.24 13.81 25.08
N LEU A 139 3.37 13.88 26.06
CA LEU A 139 1.93 13.65 25.91
C LEU A 139 1.20 14.93 26.34
N VAL A 140 0.19 15.31 25.58
CA VAL A 140 -0.75 16.41 25.88
C VAL A 140 -2.14 15.84 26.12
N LYS A 141 -3.03 16.64 26.73
CA LYS A 141 -4.44 16.27 27.00
C LYS A 141 -5.37 17.17 26.22
#